data_0309e0ff962cfe27013e874176e3b792
#
_entry.id   0309e0ff962cfe27013e874176e3b792
#
_cell.length_a   1.000
_cell.length_b   1.000
_cell.length_c   1.000
_cell.angle_alpha   90.00
_cell.angle_beta   90.00
_cell.angle_gamma   90.00
#
_symmetry.space_group_name_H-M   'P 1'
#
loop_
_entity.id
_entity.type
_entity.pdbx_description
1 polymer ?
#
loop_
_entity_poly.entity_id
_entity_poly.type
_entity_poly.pdbx_seq_one_letter_code
_entity_poly.pdbx_strand_id
1 'polypeptide(L)'
;MQKKKNVEENEDVTLGIVEIAMAEELKASALYKKISEQLEDKAAKLKFDIMAEAEQKHYVRLKKWYEDSFGKVPKDQQIKT
;
A
#
# COMPACT_ATOMS: atom_id res chain seq x y z
N MET A 1 3.79 -29.07 4.78
CA MET A 1 4.29 -28.75 4.62
C MET A 1 5.39 -27.90 4.27
N GLN A 2 5.90 -27.98 3.24
CA GLN A 2 6.98 -27.25 2.85
C GLN A 2 6.70 -25.80 2.81
N LYS A 3 5.50 -25.43 2.76
CA LYS A 3 5.19 -24.11 2.78
C LYS A 3 5.76 -23.30 3.85
N LYS A 4 5.74 -23.78 5.05
CA LYS A 4 6.24 -23.12 6.16
C LYS A 4 7.71 -22.83 6.02
N LYS A 5 8.45 -23.79 5.59
CA LYS A 5 9.82 -23.65 5.45
C LYS A 5 10.13 -22.65 4.38
N ASN A 6 9.39 -22.68 3.27
CA ASN A 6 9.62 -21.78 2.22
C ASN A 6 9.37 -20.35 2.62
N VAL A 7 8.41 -20.12 3.45
CA VAL A 7 8.12 -18.77 3.90
C VAL A 7 9.29 -18.20 4.65
N GLU A 8 9.89 -18.98 5.50
CA GLU A 8 11.04 -18.51 6.24
C GLU A 8 12.21 -18.22 5.33
N GLU A 9 12.46 -19.09 4.37
CA GLU A 9 13.59 -18.91 3.51
C GLU A 9 13.43 -17.70 2.60
N ASN A 10 12.19 -17.34 2.29
CA ASN A 10 11.92 -16.26 1.37
C ASN A 10 11.34 -15.04 2.03
N GLU A 11 11.52 -14.93 3.33
CA GLU A 11 10.93 -13.81 4.03
C GLU A 11 11.38 -12.47 3.49
N ASP A 12 12.67 -12.29 3.22
CA ASP A 12 13.17 -11.03 2.72
C ASP A 12 12.56 -10.70 1.35
N VAL A 13 12.38 -11.70 0.52
CA VAL A 13 11.79 -11.49 -0.79
C VAL A 13 10.33 -11.09 -0.65
N THR A 14 9.63 -11.78 0.24
CA THR A 14 8.22 -11.48 0.47
C THR A 14 8.05 -10.09 1.02
N LEU A 15 8.89 -9.69 1.97
CA LEU A 15 8.82 -8.37 2.54
C LEU A 15 9.05 -7.32 1.46
N GLY A 16 10.02 -7.56 0.58
CA GLY A 16 10.30 -6.64 -0.49
C GLY A 16 9.11 -6.46 -1.42
N ILE A 17 8.46 -7.57 -1.75
CA ILE A 17 7.31 -7.51 -2.65
C ILE A 17 6.15 -6.76 -2.00
N VAL A 18 5.92 -7.01 -0.72
CA VAL A 18 4.83 -6.32 -0.03
C VAL A 18 5.13 -4.82 0.08
N GLU A 19 6.40 -4.47 0.30
CA GLU A 19 6.76 -3.06 0.37
C GLU A 19 6.52 -2.37 -0.97
N ILE A 20 6.78 -3.07 -2.07
CA ILE A 20 6.52 -2.53 -3.39
C ILE A 20 5.02 -2.32 -3.56
N ALA A 21 4.23 -3.31 -3.14
CA ALA A 21 2.78 -3.21 -3.25
C ALA A 21 2.26 -2.02 -2.44
N MET A 22 2.81 -1.82 -1.25
CA MET A 22 2.40 -0.71 -0.42
C MET A 22 2.72 0.62 -1.09
N ALA A 23 3.91 0.71 -1.68
CA ALA A 23 4.31 1.93 -2.36
C ALA A 23 3.39 2.21 -3.55
N GLU A 24 2.98 1.15 -4.26
CA GLU A 24 2.09 1.32 -5.40
C GLU A 24 0.71 1.81 -4.97
N GLU A 25 0.24 1.38 -3.80
CA GLU A 25 -1.04 1.86 -3.30
C GLU A 25 -0.97 3.36 -3.02
N LEU A 26 0.12 3.82 -2.43
CA LEU A 26 0.27 5.23 -2.15
C LEU A 26 0.39 6.04 -3.43
N LYS A 27 1.07 5.50 -4.43
CA LYS A 27 1.22 6.19 -5.69
C LYS A 27 -0.13 6.29 -6.38
N ALA A 28 -0.91 5.21 -6.35
CA ALA A 28 -2.22 5.20 -6.97
C ALA A 28 -3.13 6.20 -6.29
N SER A 29 -3.08 6.26 -4.96
CA SER A 29 -3.90 7.21 -4.23
C SER A 29 -3.56 8.64 -4.63
N ALA A 30 -2.27 8.95 -4.69
CA ALA A 30 -1.82 10.29 -5.05
C ALA A 30 -2.23 10.64 -6.47
N LEU A 31 -2.15 9.68 -7.37
CA LEU A 31 -2.52 9.89 -8.76
C LEU A 31 -4.00 10.19 -8.89
N TYR A 32 -4.84 9.39 -8.22
CA TYR A 32 -6.28 9.61 -8.28
C TYR A 32 -6.66 10.95 -7.70
N LYS A 33 -5.97 11.36 -6.64
CA LYS A 33 -6.23 12.63 -6.03
C LYS A 33 -5.88 13.76 -7.00
N LYS A 34 -4.77 13.61 -7.69
CA LYS A 34 -4.34 14.59 -8.65
C LYS A 34 -5.34 14.69 -9.80
N ILE A 35 -5.85 13.57 -10.26
CA ILE A 35 -6.84 13.57 -11.31
C ILE A 35 -8.10 14.26 -10.83
N SER A 36 -8.51 13.97 -9.60
CA SER A 36 -9.69 14.60 -9.04
C SER A 36 -9.56 16.12 -9.05
N GLU A 37 -8.38 16.60 -8.69
CA GLU A 37 -8.13 18.04 -8.63
C GLU A 37 -8.20 18.71 -9.99
N GLN A 38 -8.00 17.96 -11.06
CA GLN A 38 -8.03 18.52 -12.39
C GLN A 38 -9.43 18.49 -13.02
N LEU A 39 -10.35 17.76 -12.42
CA LEU A 39 -11.67 17.61 -12.99
C LEU A 39 -12.62 18.70 -12.53
N GLU A 40 -13.53 19.09 -13.41
CA GLU A 40 -14.52 20.08 -13.04
C GLU A 40 -15.86 19.42 -12.76
N ASP A 41 -16.11 18.28 -13.38
CA ASP A 41 -17.36 17.58 -13.17
C ASP A 41 -17.38 17.00 -11.77
N LYS A 42 -18.36 17.39 -10.97
CA LYS A 42 -18.41 16.96 -9.58
C LYS A 42 -18.57 15.47 -9.39
N ALA A 43 -19.33 14.83 -10.25
CA ALA A 43 -19.52 13.38 -10.10
C ALA A 43 -18.23 12.63 -10.39
N ALA A 44 -17.51 13.07 -11.42
CA ALA A 44 -16.26 12.44 -11.76
C ALA A 44 -15.22 12.69 -10.67
N LYS A 45 -15.20 13.90 -10.13
CA LYS A 45 -14.30 14.27 -9.09
C LYS A 45 -14.50 13.37 -7.88
N LEU A 46 -15.76 13.17 -7.51
CA LEU A 46 -16.10 12.34 -6.37
C LEU A 46 -15.65 10.90 -6.59
N LYS A 47 -15.78 10.39 -7.80
CA LYS A 47 -15.35 9.03 -8.08
C LYS A 47 -13.86 8.86 -7.84
N PHE A 48 -13.05 9.82 -8.29
CA PHE A 48 -11.62 9.71 -8.10
C PHE A 48 -11.21 9.93 -6.65
N ASP A 49 -11.97 10.76 -5.92
CA ASP A 49 -11.71 10.93 -4.49
C ASP A 49 -11.99 9.61 -3.77
N ILE A 50 -13.05 8.92 -4.12
CA ILE A 50 -13.38 7.65 -3.51
C ILE A 50 -12.30 6.60 -3.83
N MET A 51 -11.82 6.62 -5.08
CA MET A 51 -10.78 5.69 -5.48
C MET A 51 -9.49 5.96 -4.72
N ALA A 52 -9.15 7.23 -4.53
CA ALA A 52 -7.96 7.60 -3.79
C ALA A 52 -8.05 7.11 -2.35
N GLU A 53 -9.23 7.24 -1.76
CA GLU A 53 -9.43 6.83 -0.40
C GLU A 53 -9.38 5.31 -0.28
N ALA A 54 -9.88 4.59 -1.28
CA ALA A 54 -9.83 3.14 -1.27
C ALA A 54 -8.38 2.66 -1.28
N GLU A 55 -7.50 3.34 -2.05
CA GLU A 55 -6.10 2.94 -2.10
C GLU A 55 -5.43 3.21 -0.75
N GLN A 56 -5.82 4.27 -0.06
CA GLN A 56 -5.28 4.54 1.25
C GLN A 56 -5.67 3.44 2.23
N LYS A 57 -6.89 2.95 2.13
CA LYS A 57 -7.33 1.88 3.02
C LYS A 57 -6.60 0.58 2.71
N HIS A 58 -6.30 0.33 1.44
CA HIS A 58 -5.53 -0.86 1.06
C HIS A 58 -4.13 -0.75 1.64
N TYR A 59 -3.53 0.43 1.58
CA TYR A 59 -2.20 0.64 2.12
C TYR A 59 -2.19 0.35 3.62
N VAL A 60 -3.15 0.88 4.36
CA VAL A 60 -3.22 0.69 5.80
C VAL A 60 -3.38 -0.79 6.13
N ARG A 61 -4.17 -1.50 5.34
CA ARG A 61 -4.40 -2.91 5.55
C ARG A 61 -3.12 -3.72 5.30
N LEU A 62 -2.41 -3.40 4.23
CA LEU A 62 -1.16 -4.07 3.92
C LEU A 62 -0.12 -3.78 4.99
N LYS A 63 -0.07 -2.54 5.46
CA LYS A 63 0.88 -2.14 6.46
C LYS A 63 0.64 -2.91 7.75
N LYS A 64 -0.62 -3.03 8.16
CA LYS A 64 -0.94 -3.74 9.36
C LYS A 64 -0.60 -5.21 9.23
N TRP A 65 -0.91 -5.80 8.08
CA TRP A 65 -0.59 -7.20 7.86
C TRP A 65 0.93 -7.41 7.92
N TYR A 66 1.67 -6.48 7.32
CA TYR A 66 3.11 -6.55 7.30
C TYR A 66 3.67 -6.54 8.74
N GLU A 67 3.21 -5.59 9.53
CA GLU A 67 3.66 -5.45 10.89
C GLU A 67 3.27 -6.65 11.75
N ASP A 68 2.04 -7.10 11.60
CA ASP A 68 1.56 -8.23 12.38
C ASP A 68 2.25 -9.54 11.99
N SER A 69 2.51 -9.73 10.71
CA SER A 69 3.08 -10.97 10.24
C SER A 69 4.59 -11.08 10.43
N PHE A 70 5.28 -9.98 10.31
CA PHE A 70 6.73 -10.02 10.36
C PHE A 70 7.34 -9.28 11.53
N GLY A 71 6.54 -8.58 12.28
CA GLY A 71 7.03 -7.86 13.45
C GLY A 71 8.00 -6.74 13.10
N LYS A 72 7.88 -6.19 11.90
CA LYS A 72 8.76 -5.12 11.45
C LYS A 72 7.97 -3.96 10.92
N VAL A 73 8.58 -2.80 10.91
CA VAL A 73 7.97 -1.62 10.35
C VAL A 73 8.47 -1.49 8.93
N PRO A 74 7.59 -1.20 7.96
CA PRO A 74 8.01 -1.07 6.55
C PRO A 74 9.09 0.01 6.41
N LYS A 75 9.94 -0.15 5.44
CA LYS A 75 11.03 0.77 5.22
C LYS A 75 10.64 2.20 5.06
N ASP A 76 9.55 2.45 4.36
CA ASP A 76 9.14 3.82 4.15
C ASP A 76 8.75 4.49 5.45
N GLN A 77 8.39 3.71 6.47
CA GLN A 77 8.06 4.27 7.76
C GLN A 77 9.33 4.50 8.56
N GLN A 78 10.36 3.77 8.29
CA GLN A 78 11.60 3.91 9.02
C GLN A 78 12.37 5.16 8.65
N ILE A 79 12.14 5.65 7.49
CA ILE A 79 12.82 6.82 7.04
C ILE A 79 12.45 8.07 7.74
N LYS A 80 11.33 8.09 8.37
CA LYS A 80 10.91 9.21 9.01
C LYS A 80 11.67 9.64 10.12
N THR A 81 12.44 9.19 10.66
CA THR A 81 13.09 9.73 11.79
C THR A 81 14.02 10.78 11.37
#